data_a395509628752486668b47071e3e11bb
#
_entry.id   a395509628752486668b47071e3e11bb
#
_cell.length_a   1.000
_cell.length_b   1.000
_cell.length_c   1.000
_cell.angle_alpha   90.00
_cell.angle_beta   90.00
_cell.angle_gamma   90.00
#
_symmetry.space_group_name_H-M   'P 1'
#
loop_
_entity.id
_entity.type
_entity.pdbx_description
1 polymer ?
#
loop_
_entity_poly.entity_id
_entity_poly.type
_entity_poly.pdbx_seq_one_letter_code
_entity_poly.pdbx_strand_id
1 'polypeptide(L)'
;MLETCLQMRAIVIGGTGHIGTYLIPRLVSSGYEVFNVSRSKRAPYCDYGAWKSVTNIELDRSAEERSGNFGKQIRDLRPDIVIDLICFTLESAHHLVQTLRGEIQHFLHCGTIWVHGPSVQVPTTEEAPRKPFGDYGIRKAAIEEYLLREARLGAFPATILHPGHIVGPGWEPLNPAGHFNPKVFETLARGEELILPNLGLETVHHVHADDVAQAFALTIVHRSVAIGESFHVVSAAALTLRGYAEAVSAWFGGKAKLRFLSWDEWQKFVSKEDAAATWDHIAHCPNCSIEKARRLLQYQPRYSSLEAVYESLRWLIEHQLIKVSTGDPTAGIVL
;
A
#
# COMPACT_ATOMS: atom_id res chain seq x y z
N MET A 1 31.90 32.37 2.97
CA MET A 1 31.26 31.67 1.83
C MET A 1 30.24 30.71 2.44
N LEU A 2 28.97 31.02 2.31
CA LEU A 2 27.92 30.06 2.66
C LEU A 2 28.01 28.95 1.62
N GLU A 3 28.47 27.75 2.01
CA GLU A 3 28.28 26.55 1.19
C GLU A 3 26.77 26.42 0.96
N THR A 4 26.37 26.65 -0.27
CA THR A 4 25.02 26.28 -0.73
C THR A 4 24.92 24.76 -0.57
N CYS A 5 24.35 24.31 0.53
CA CYS A 5 24.01 22.91 0.73
C CYS A 5 23.10 22.54 -0.46
N LEU A 6 23.63 21.78 -1.40
CA LEU A 6 22.86 21.29 -2.56
C LEU A 6 21.67 20.52 -2.01
N GLN A 7 20.47 20.98 -2.32
CA GLN A 7 19.24 20.34 -1.89
C GLN A 7 19.12 18.98 -2.59
N MET A 8 18.94 17.90 -1.80
CA MET A 8 18.81 16.56 -2.34
C MET A 8 17.52 16.40 -3.15
N ARG A 9 17.61 15.72 -4.28
CA ARG A 9 16.49 15.49 -5.20
C ARG A 9 15.83 14.14 -4.98
N ALA A 10 14.53 14.15 -4.73
CA ALA A 10 13.70 12.97 -4.62
C ALA A 10 12.75 12.87 -5.80
N ILE A 11 12.85 11.81 -6.59
CA ILE A 11 11.95 11.51 -7.69
C ILE A 11 10.94 10.47 -7.22
N VAL A 12 9.64 10.81 -7.28
CA VAL A 12 8.55 9.90 -6.91
C VAL A 12 7.81 9.48 -8.17
N ILE A 13 7.96 8.23 -8.57
CA ILE A 13 7.28 7.64 -9.72
C ILE A 13 5.93 7.10 -9.27
N GLY A 14 4.82 7.69 -9.75
CA GLY A 14 3.46 7.37 -9.33
C GLY A 14 2.97 8.17 -8.13
N GLY A 15 3.53 9.36 -7.88
CA GLY A 15 3.26 10.14 -6.68
C GLY A 15 1.84 10.72 -6.55
N THR A 16 1.01 10.76 -7.60
CA THR A 16 -0.41 11.16 -7.50
C THR A 16 -1.32 10.02 -7.03
N GLY A 17 -0.76 8.86 -6.70
CA GLY A 17 -1.47 7.74 -6.10
C GLY A 17 -1.64 7.87 -4.60
N HIS A 18 -2.16 6.82 -3.98
CA HIS A 18 -2.51 6.77 -2.56
C HIS A 18 -1.33 7.08 -1.64
N ILE A 19 -0.22 6.34 -1.79
CA ILE A 19 0.98 6.55 -0.98
C ILE A 19 1.57 7.94 -1.23
N GLY A 20 1.69 8.32 -2.51
CA GLY A 20 2.32 9.56 -2.91
C GLY A 20 1.61 10.82 -2.39
N THR A 21 0.28 10.75 -2.22
CA THR A 21 -0.51 11.83 -1.62
C THR A 21 0.02 12.27 -0.26
N TYR A 22 0.48 11.31 0.55
CA TYR A 22 1.05 11.56 1.88
C TYR A 22 2.59 11.64 1.89
N LEU A 23 3.24 10.92 0.98
CA LEU A 23 4.72 10.87 0.93
C LEU A 23 5.32 12.17 0.41
N ILE A 24 4.79 12.72 -0.66
CA ILE A 24 5.32 13.93 -1.29
C ILE A 24 5.33 15.12 -0.32
N PRO A 25 4.26 15.43 0.43
CA PRO A 25 4.31 16.47 1.46
C PRO A 25 5.37 16.24 2.53
N ARG A 26 5.60 14.98 2.94
CA ARG A 26 6.65 14.62 3.90
C ARG A 26 8.04 14.92 3.35
N LEU A 27 8.31 14.57 2.11
CA LEU A 27 9.60 14.84 1.45
C LEU A 27 9.86 16.34 1.31
N VAL A 28 8.85 17.11 0.86
CA VAL A 28 8.94 18.58 0.78
C VAL A 28 9.22 19.20 2.15
N SER A 29 8.48 18.78 3.19
CA SER A 29 8.69 19.26 4.56
C SER A 29 10.04 18.88 5.15
N SER A 30 10.64 17.79 4.65
CA SER A 30 12.00 17.35 5.02
C SER A 30 13.11 18.05 4.21
N GLY A 31 12.76 18.99 3.34
CA GLY A 31 13.70 19.84 2.61
C GLY A 31 14.20 19.25 1.28
N TYR A 32 13.57 18.18 0.75
CA TYR A 32 13.91 17.64 -0.57
C TYR A 32 13.34 18.52 -1.71
N GLU A 33 14.09 18.65 -2.81
CA GLU A 33 13.56 19.06 -4.09
C GLU A 33 12.80 17.88 -4.70
N VAL A 34 11.46 17.97 -4.78
CA VAL A 34 10.63 16.82 -5.14
C VAL A 34 10.11 16.93 -6.58
N PHE A 35 10.34 15.88 -7.36
CA PHE A 35 9.78 15.69 -8.68
C PHE A 35 8.76 14.54 -8.62
N ASN A 36 7.54 14.81 -9.05
CA ASN A 36 6.51 13.79 -9.20
C ASN A 36 6.39 13.38 -10.66
N VAL A 37 6.67 12.13 -10.97
CA VAL A 37 6.54 11.55 -12.31
C VAL A 37 5.26 10.74 -12.38
N SER A 38 4.30 11.19 -13.17
CA SER A 38 2.99 10.55 -13.32
C SER A 38 2.36 10.91 -14.66
N ARG A 39 1.23 10.25 -14.98
CA ARG A 39 0.44 10.58 -16.18
C ARG A 39 -0.44 11.82 -15.97
N SER A 40 -0.37 12.49 -14.83
CA SER A 40 -1.15 13.69 -14.45
C SER A 40 -2.68 13.57 -14.61
N LYS A 41 -3.20 12.33 -14.65
CA LYS A 41 -4.63 12.04 -14.83
C LYS A 41 -5.45 12.13 -13.55
N ARG A 42 -4.79 12.23 -12.39
CA ARG A 42 -5.42 12.29 -11.07
C ARG A 42 -4.74 13.37 -10.23
N ALA A 43 -5.55 14.12 -9.49
CA ALA A 43 -5.07 14.95 -8.40
C ALA A 43 -4.77 14.08 -7.15
N PRO A 44 -3.92 14.53 -6.24
CA PRO A 44 -3.77 13.92 -4.92
C PRO A 44 -5.11 13.87 -4.19
N TYR A 45 -5.32 12.85 -3.35
CA TYR A 45 -6.58 12.67 -2.61
C TYR A 45 -6.81 13.71 -1.52
N CYS A 46 -5.73 14.33 -1.03
CA CYS A 46 -5.77 15.41 -0.06
C CYS A 46 -5.01 16.62 -0.60
N ASP A 47 -5.57 17.82 -0.39
CA ASP A 47 -4.93 19.07 -0.76
C ASP A 47 -3.96 19.51 0.35
N TYR A 48 -2.70 19.20 0.16
CA TYR A 48 -1.62 19.71 1.00
C TYR A 48 -0.91 20.85 0.27
N GLY A 49 -0.76 21.99 0.92
CA GLY A 49 -0.05 23.16 0.36
C GLY A 49 1.35 22.86 -0.17
N ALA A 50 2.00 21.81 0.34
CA ALA A 50 3.30 21.32 -0.10
C ALA A 50 3.35 20.93 -1.59
N TRP A 51 2.23 20.51 -2.19
CA TRP A 51 2.14 20.20 -3.61
C TRP A 51 2.46 21.38 -4.53
N LYS A 52 2.35 22.62 -4.04
CA LYS A 52 2.73 23.84 -4.79
C LYS A 52 4.23 23.95 -5.03
N SER A 53 5.04 23.25 -4.23
CA SER A 53 6.51 23.23 -4.33
C SER A 53 7.04 22.02 -5.09
N VAL A 54 6.17 21.21 -5.71
CA VAL A 54 6.52 19.98 -6.41
C VAL A 54 6.61 20.22 -7.91
N THR A 55 7.69 19.79 -8.53
CA THR A 55 7.80 19.77 -9.99
C THR A 55 7.09 18.53 -10.54
N ASN A 56 5.99 18.73 -11.25
CA ASN A 56 5.24 17.64 -11.89
C ASN A 56 5.77 17.38 -13.30
N ILE A 57 6.16 16.13 -13.56
CA ILE A 57 6.62 15.64 -14.85
C ILE A 57 5.56 14.69 -15.38
N GLU A 58 4.93 15.07 -16.48
CA GLU A 58 3.94 14.23 -17.15
C GLU A 58 4.63 13.20 -18.05
N LEU A 59 4.61 11.93 -17.63
CA LEU A 59 5.16 10.81 -18.39
C LEU A 59 4.24 9.58 -18.28
N ASP A 60 4.03 8.91 -19.41
CA ASP A 60 3.45 7.57 -19.41
C ASP A 60 4.59 6.54 -19.40
N ARG A 61 4.82 5.96 -18.19
CA ARG A 61 5.87 4.97 -17.98
C ARG A 61 5.86 3.87 -19.05
N SER A 62 4.69 3.30 -19.34
CA SER A 62 4.59 2.17 -20.27
C SER A 62 4.93 2.56 -21.70
N ALA A 63 4.58 3.79 -22.12
CA ALA A 63 4.95 4.30 -23.44
C ALA A 63 6.46 4.56 -23.53
N GLU A 64 7.02 5.21 -22.51
CA GLU A 64 8.43 5.57 -22.47
C GLU A 64 9.35 4.36 -22.25
N GLU A 65 8.92 3.31 -21.55
CA GLU A 65 9.65 2.04 -21.44
C GLU A 65 9.69 1.32 -22.79
N ARG A 66 8.58 1.30 -23.55
CA ARG A 66 8.57 0.71 -24.91
C ARG A 66 9.50 1.43 -25.88
N SER A 67 9.70 2.74 -25.72
CA SER A 67 10.66 3.52 -26.52
C SER A 67 12.09 3.46 -25.98
N GLY A 68 12.32 2.84 -24.80
CA GLY A 68 13.62 2.77 -24.14
C GLY A 68 14.08 4.08 -23.50
N ASN A 69 13.20 5.08 -23.37
CA ASN A 69 13.56 6.42 -22.90
C ASN A 69 13.28 6.67 -21.41
N PHE A 70 12.40 5.89 -20.76
CA PHE A 70 11.94 6.19 -19.42
C PHE A 70 13.08 6.36 -18.41
N GLY A 71 13.99 5.39 -18.31
CA GLY A 71 15.13 5.45 -17.39
C GLY A 71 16.04 6.67 -17.65
N LYS A 72 16.29 6.99 -18.94
CA LYS A 72 17.07 8.18 -19.31
C LYS A 72 16.41 9.46 -18.83
N GLN A 73 15.09 9.61 -19.01
CA GLN A 73 14.36 10.78 -18.57
C GLN A 73 14.40 10.91 -17.02
N ILE A 74 14.32 9.79 -16.28
CA ILE A 74 14.49 9.81 -14.81
C ILE A 74 15.92 10.22 -14.44
N ARG A 75 16.95 9.66 -15.08
CA ARG A 75 18.36 10.00 -14.81
C ARG A 75 18.66 11.48 -15.10
N ASP A 76 18.11 12.02 -16.17
CA ASP A 76 18.36 13.40 -16.62
C ASP A 76 17.79 14.44 -15.61
N LEU A 77 16.89 14.02 -14.70
CA LEU A 77 16.45 14.81 -13.53
C LEU A 77 17.50 14.87 -12.42
N ARG A 78 18.60 14.09 -12.52
CA ARG A 78 19.71 14.01 -11.55
C ARG A 78 19.21 13.69 -10.14
N PRO A 79 18.55 12.54 -9.93
CA PRO A 79 18.05 12.15 -8.62
C PRO A 79 19.16 11.77 -7.66
N ASP A 80 19.00 12.13 -6.37
CA ASP A 80 19.70 11.47 -5.27
C ASP A 80 18.91 10.25 -4.79
N ILE A 81 17.58 10.34 -4.81
CA ILE A 81 16.67 9.32 -4.33
C ILE A 81 15.59 9.07 -5.39
N VAL A 82 15.33 7.81 -5.67
CA VAL A 82 14.22 7.40 -6.55
C VAL A 82 13.27 6.49 -5.78
N ILE A 83 11.99 6.83 -5.76
CA ILE A 83 10.91 6.07 -5.11
C ILE A 83 9.96 5.59 -6.20
N ASP A 84 9.96 4.28 -6.45
CA ASP A 84 9.11 3.67 -7.47
C ASP A 84 7.90 2.98 -6.84
N LEU A 85 6.76 3.66 -6.92
CA LEU A 85 5.49 3.19 -6.37
C LEU A 85 4.67 2.33 -7.35
N ILE A 86 5.07 2.28 -8.64
CA ILE A 86 4.27 1.66 -9.70
C ILE A 86 5.07 0.70 -10.61
N CYS A 87 6.10 0.04 -10.08
CA CYS A 87 6.81 -1.01 -10.79
C CYS A 87 6.08 -2.36 -10.64
N PHE A 88 5.65 -2.96 -11.76
CA PHE A 88 4.87 -4.19 -11.77
C PHE A 88 5.50 -5.33 -12.60
N THR A 89 6.61 -5.07 -13.28
CA THR A 89 7.30 -6.08 -14.08
C THR A 89 8.81 -6.07 -13.81
N LEU A 90 9.44 -7.22 -13.97
CA LEU A 90 10.89 -7.36 -13.80
C LEU A 90 11.66 -6.54 -14.84
N GLU A 91 11.13 -6.46 -16.06
CA GLU A 91 11.71 -5.68 -17.17
C GLU A 91 11.77 -4.19 -16.81
N SER A 92 10.69 -3.66 -16.22
CA SER A 92 10.65 -2.27 -15.74
C SER A 92 11.69 -2.01 -14.64
N ALA A 93 11.90 -2.97 -13.72
CA ALA A 93 12.94 -2.86 -12.70
C ALA A 93 14.35 -2.90 -13.32
N HIS A 94 14.59 -3.84 -14.24
CA HIS A 94 15.87 -3.93 -14.95
C HIS A 94 16.21 -2.64 -15.69
N HIS A 95 15.24 -2.06 -16.41
CA HIS A 95 15.41 -0.82 -17.15
C HIS A 95 15.89 0.34 -16.25
N LEU A 96 15.25 0.53 -15.09
CA LEU A 96 15.64 1.58 -14.14
C LEU A 96 17.01 1.29 -13.49
N VAL A 97 17.26 0.06 -13.04
CA VAL A 97 18.54 -0.30 -12.41
C VAL A 97 19.71 -0.08 -13.38
N GLN A 98 19.59 -0.52 -14.64
CA GLN A 98 20.64 -0.34 -15.64
C GLN A 98 20.93 1.13 -15.90
N THR A 99 19.92 1.97 -15.91
CA THR A 99 20.08 3.40 -16.23
C THR A 99 20.57 4.23 -15.03
N LEU A 100 20.19 3.84 -13.81
CA LEU A 100 20.46 4.61 -12.59
C LEU A 100 21.64 4.07 -11.77
N ARG A 101 22.29 3.02 -12.24
CA ARG A 101 23.46 2.42 -11.54
C ARG A 101 24.59 3.44 -11.42
N GLY A 102 25.04 3.70 -10.18
CA GLY A 102 26.08 4.68 -9.89
C GLY A 102 25.61 6.14 -9.88
N GLU A 103 24.36 6.41 -10.22
CA GLU A 103 23.81 7.77 -10.35
C GLU A 103 22.98 8.22 -9.14
N ILE A 104 22.58 7.27 -8.26
CA ILE A 104 21.68 7.54 -7.14
C ILE A 104 22.25 7.04 -5.81
N GLN A 105 21.77 7.64 -4.73
CA GLN A 105 22.15 7.25 -3.37
C GLN A 105 21.17 6.24 -2.76
N HIS A 106 19.92 6.21 -3.19
CA HIS A 106 18.91 5.29 -2.68
C HIS A 106 17.76 5.07 -3.67
N PHE A 107 17.39 3.81 -3.85
CA PHE A 107 16.23 3.38 -4.61
C PHE A 107 15.24 2.67 -3.68
N LEU A 108 14.00 3.14 -3.63
CA LEU A 108 12.95 2.54 -2.82
C LEU A 108 11.88 1.95 -3.73
N HIS A 109 11.58 0.67 -3.54
CA HIS A 109 10.55 -0.04 -4.30
C HIS A 109 9.33 -0.36 -3.43
N CYS A 110 8.14 -0.07 -3.96
CA CYS A 110 6.89 -0.52 -3.36
C CYS A 110 6.61 -1.97 -3.75
N GLY A 111 6.95 -2.89 -2.84
CA GLY A 111 6.66 -4.32 -2.92
C GLY A 111 5.23 -4.67 -2.48
N THR A 112 5.07 -5.82 -1.85
CA THR A 112 3.79 -6.30 -1.27
C THR A 112 4.04 -7.42 -0.28
N ILE A 113 3.20 -7.56 0.75
CA ILE A 113 3.21 -8.73 1.65
C ILE A 113 2.86 -10.05 0.92
N TRP A 114 2.26 -9.99 -0.27
CA TRP A 114 1.86 -11.17 -1.05
C TRP A 114 3.03 -11.97 -1.63
N VAL A 115 4.25 -11.49 -1.53
CA VAL A 115 5.45 -12.24 -1.91
C VAL A 115 5.66 -13.51 -1.08
N HIS A 116 5.07 -13.56 0.12
CA HIS A 116 5.15 -14.73 0.99
C HIS A 116 4.20 -15.87 0.59
N GLY A 117 3.13 -15.55 -0.18
CA GLY A 117 2.06 -16.51 -0.46
C GLY A 117 1.20 -16.79 0.80
N PRO A 118 0.69 -18.02 0.98
CA PRO A 118 -0.13 -18.36 2.13
C PRO A 118 0.63 -18.24 3.44
N SER A 119 0.02 -17.57 4.44
CA SER A 119 0.60 -17.46 5.79
C SER A 119 0.50 -18.79 6.55
N VAL A 120 1.60 -19.51 6.63
CA VAL A 120 1.66 -20.81 7.35
C VAL A 120 2.23 -20.66 8.76
N GLN A 121 2.88 -19.56 9.05
CA GLN A 121 3.34 -19.15 10.39
C GLN A 121 2.99 -17.70 10.61
N VAL A 122 2.38 -17.38 11.74
CA VAL A 122 1.94 -16.05 12.10
C VAL A 122 2.48 -15.61 13.47
N PRO A 123 2.89 -14.35 13.61
CA PRO A 123 3.02 -13.39 12.52
C PRO A 123 4.11 -13.76 11.51
N THR A 124 3.85 -13.53 10.23
CA THR A 124 4.84 -13.71 9.15
C THR A 124 5.92 -12.65 9.26
N THR A 125 7.19 -13.04 9.23
CA THR A 125 8.34 -12.11 9.24
C THR A 125 8.95 -11.97 7.84
N GLU A 126 9.84 -10.98 7.66
CA GLU A 126 10.52 -10.76 6.39
C GLU A 126 11.49 -11.90 6.01
N GLU A 127 11.89 -12.73 6.96
CA GLU A 127 12.73 -13.92 6.75
C GLU A 127 11.92 -15.13 6.24
N ALA A 128 10.57 -15.07 6.30
CA ALA A 128 9.73 -16.14 5.81
C ALA A 128 9.97 -16.40 4.30
N PRO A 129 9.92 -17.67 3.86
CA PRO A 129 10.14 -17.99 2.46
C PRO A 129 9.20 -17.24 1.51
N ARG A 130 9.72 -16.86 0.33
CA ARG A 130 8.89 -16.33 -0.77
C ARG A 130 8.27 -17.53 -1.50
N LYS A 131 6.95 -17.65 -1.36
CA LYS A 131 6.13 -18.69 -2.03
C LYS A 131 4.89 -18.07 -2.67
N PRO A 132 5.07 -17.03 -3.51
CA PRO A 132 3.97 -16.30 -4.09
C PRO A 132 3.12 -17.19 -4.98
N PHE A 133 1.84 -16.88 -5.07
CA PHE A 133 0.93 -17.39 -6.09
C PHE A 133 0.17 -16.21 -6.72
N GLY A 134 -0.49 -16.48 -7.85
CA GLY A 134 -1.10 -15.43 -8.65
C GLY A 134 -0.06 -14.53 -9.34
N ASP A 135 -0.42 -14.00 -10.49
CA ASP A 135 0.50 -13.20 -11.33
C ASP A 135 1.11 -12.01 -10.60
N TYR A 136 0.31 -11.31 -9.78
CA TYR A 136 0.78 -10.13 -9.07
C TYR A 136 1.87 -10.46 -8.05
N GLY A 137 1.63 -11.44 -7.17
CA GLY A 137 2.59 -11.87 -6.15
C GLY A 137 3.89 -12.40 -6.77
N ILE A 138 3.77 -13.23 -7.82
CA ILE A 138 4.93 -13.80 -8.54
C ILE A 138 5.78 -12.69 -9.16
N ARG A 139 5.18 -11.73 -9.86
CA ARG A 139 5.92 -10.61 -10.48
C ARG A 139 6.60 -9.74 -9.43
N LYS A 140 5.92 -9.41 -8.34
CA LYS A 140 6.49 -8.62 -7.25
C LYS A 140 7.64 -9.34 -6.55
N ALA A 141 7.55 -10.65 -6.34
CA ALA A 141 8.65 -11.44 -5.77
C ALA A 141 9.89 -11.47 -6.70
N ALA A 142 9.69 -11.60 -8.02
CA ALA A 142 10.78 -11.55 -8.97
C ALA A 142 11.51 -10.18 -8.99
N ILE A 143 10.75 -9.08 -8.89
CA ILE A 143 11.33 -7.73 -8.77
C ILE A 143 12.13 -7.60 -7.47
N GLU A 144 11.57 -8.05 -6.33
CA GLU A 144 12.25 -8.02 -5.04
C GLU A 144 13.55 -8.81 -5.06
N GLU A 145 13.52 -10.06 -5.53
CA GLU A 145 14.70 -10.91 -5.62
C GLU A 145 15.82 -10.24 -6.41
N TYR A 146 15.47 -9.67 -7.56
CA TYR A 146 16.42 -8.94 -8.39
C TYR A 146 17.00 -7.73 -7.68
N LEU A 147 16.18 -6.84 -7.14
CA LEU A 147 16.63 -5.60 -6.49
C LEU A 147 17.47 -5.88 -5.24
N LEU A 148 17.06 -6.84 -4.41
CA LEU A 148 17.83 -7.22 -3.21
C LEU A 148 19.16 -7.86 -3.56
N ARG A 149 19.22 -8.67 -4.62
CA ARG A 149 20.49 -9.23 -5.12
C ARG A 149 21.44 -8.11 -5.57
N GLU A 150 20.96 -7.16 -6.38
CA GLU A 150 21.76 -6.01 -6.84
C GLU A 150 22.26 -5.16 -5.65
N ALA A 151 21.42 -4.96 -4.63
CA ALA A 151 21.81 -4.19 -3.45
C ALA A 151 22.85 -4.91 -2.61
N ARG A 152 22.71 -6.21 -2.36
CA ARG A 152 23.64 -7.03 -1.56
C ARG A 152 24.99 -7.23 -2.24
N LEU A 153 25.02 -7.18 -3.55
CA LEU A 153 26.27 -7.17 -4.32
C LEU A 153 26.93 -5.78 -4.35
N GLY A 154 26.33 -4.76 -3.71
CA GLY A 154 26.82 -3.38 -3.71
C GLY A 154 26.68 -2.67 -5.08
N ALA A 155 25.91 -3.24 -5.99
CA ALA A 155 25.80 -2.74 -7.36
C ALA A 155 24.68 -1.70 -7.53
N PHE A 156 23.65 -1.71 -6.65
CA PHE A 156 22.54 -0.78 -6.71
C PHE A 156 21.88 -0.61 -5.33
N PRO A 157 21.73 0.62 -4.78
CA PRO A 157 21.33 0.84 -3.39
C PRO A 157 19.81 0.74 -3.19
N ALA A 158 19.22 -0.46 -3.28
CA ALA A 158 17.79 -0.68 -3.20
C ALA A 158 17.30 -1.11 -1.82
N THR A 159 16.10 -0.67 -1.46
CA THR A 159 15.27 -1.14 -0.33
C THR A 159 13.86 -1.43 -0.80
N ILE A 160 13.25 -2.48 -0.24
CA ILE A 160 11.89 -2.90 -0.58
C ILE A 160 10.97 -2.67 0.62
N LEU A 161 9.82 -2.05 0.37
CA LEU A 161 8.77 -1.91 1.37
C LEU A 161 7.55 -2.74 0.96
N HIS A 162 7.06 -3.59 1.87
CA HIS A 162 5.94 -4.48 1.64
C HIS A 162 4.68 -3.95 2.35
N PRO A 163 3.90 -3.07 1.72
CA PRO A 163 2.63 -2.66 2.30
C PRO A 163 1.63 -3.82 2.32
N GLY A 164 0.74 -3.78 3.32
CA GLY A 164 -0.50 -4.57 3.36
C GLY A 164 -1.56 -4.01 2.41
N HIS A 165 -2.84 -4.25 2.73
CA HIS A 165 -3.94 -3.64 2.00
C HIS A 165 -3.99 -2.15 2.32
N ILE A 166 -3.54 -1.33 1.38
CA ILE A 166 -3.47 0.12 1.56
C ILE A 166 -4.88 0.68 1.55
N VAL A 167 -5.18 1.52 2.53
CA VAL A 167 -6.50 2.12 2.73
C VAL A 167 -6.35 3.55 3.28
N GLY A 168 -7.41 4.32 3.20
CA GLY A 168 -7.49 5.71 3.66
C GLY A 168 -8.45 6.53 2.79
N PRO A 169 -8.63 7.82 3.07
CA PRO A 169 -9.48 8.72 2.28
C PRO A 169 -9.27 8.59 0.78
N GLY A 170 -10.37 8.51 0.02
CA GLY A 170 -10.34 8.42 -1.45
C GLY A 170 -10.14 7.02 -2.04
N TRP A 171 -10.09 5.98 -1.22
CA TRP A 171 -9.85 4.60 -1.65
C TRP A 171 -10.87 3.62 -1.07
N GLU A 172 -11.38 2.72 -1.90
CA GLU A 172 -12.28 1.66 -1.45
C GLU A 172 -11.48 0.62 -0.63
N PRO A 173 -11.84 0.38 0.65
CA PRO A 173 -11.17 -0.61 1.45
C PRO A 173 -11.55 -2.02 1.03
N LEU A 174 -10.62 -2.96 1.16
CA LEU A 174 -10.96 -4.38 1.18
C LEU A 174 -11.99 -4.61 2.29
N ASN A 175 -13.17 -5.12 1.96
CA ASN A 175 -14.30 -5.23 2.87
C ASN A 175 -14.28 -6.52 3.72
N PRO A 176 -15.16 -6.65 4.72
CA PRO A 176 -15.24 -7.85 5.57
C PRO A 176 -15.56 -9.17 4.87
N ALA A 177 -16.01 -9.16 3.62
CA ALA A 177 -16.21 -10.36 2.82
C ALA A 177 -14.98 -10.71 1.95
N GLY A 178 -13.89 -9.94 2.04
CA GLY A 178 -12.64 -10.20 1.35
C GLY A 178 -12.55 -9.71 -0.09
N HIS A 179 -13.44 -8.78 -0.51
CA HIS A 179 -13.44 -8.17 -1.84
C HIS A 179 -13.71 -6.65 -1.76
N PHE A 180 -13.87 -5.96 -2.90
CA PHE A 180 -14.00 -4.50 -2.92
C PHE A 180 -15.42 -3.99 -3.19
N ASN A 181 -16.43 -4.85 -3.26
CA ASN A 181 -17.82 -4.42 -3.50
C ASN A 181 -18.36 -3.62 -2.31
N PRO A 182 -18.67 -2.32 -2.47
CA PRO A 182 -19.07 -1.45 -1.38
C PRO A 182 -20.42 -1.83 -0.75
N LYS A 183 -21.23 -2.64 -1.43
CA LYS A 183 -22.53 -3.12 -0.91
C LYS A 183 -22.38 -3.88 0.42
N VAL A 184 -21.22 -4.47 0.70
CA VAL A 184 -20.97 -5.13 1.99
C VAL A 184 -21.09 -4.14 3.15
N PHE A 185 -20.53 -2.94 3.00
CA PHE A 185 -20.66 -1.87 4.00
C PHE A 185 -22.10 -1.37 4.13
N GLU A 186 -22.81 -1.22 3.02
CA GLU A 186 -24.23 -0.84 3.03
C GLU A 186 -25.11 -1.89 3.72
N THR A 187 -24.84 -3.19 3.49
CA THR A 187 -25.53 -4.31 4.15
C THR A 187 -25.34 -4.25 5.67
N LEU A 188 -24.10 -4.06 6.13
CA LEU A 188 -23.78 -3.95 7.55
C LEU A 188 -24.42 -2.70 8.19
N ALA A 189 -24.40 -1.57 7.48
CA ALA A 189 -25.01 -0.33 7.95
C ALA A 189 -26.54 -0.44 8.12
N ARG A 190 -27.20 -1.21 7.27
CA ARG A 190 -28.66 -1.49 7.39
C ARG A 190 -29.01 -2.56 8.44
N GLY A 191 -27.99 -3.17 9.08
CA GLY A 191 -28.19 -4.27 10.02
C GLY A 191 -28.78 -5.53 9.36
N GLU A 192 -28.56 -5.71 8.07
CA GLU A 192 -28.94 -6.88 7.30
C GLU A 192 -27.93 -8.03 7.50
N GLU A 193 -28.32 -9.25 7.11
CA GLU A 193 -27.44 -10.43 7.21
C GLU A 193 -26.31 -10.32 6.18
N LEU A 194 -25.06 -10.49 6.64
CA LEU A 194 -23.89 -10.67 5.79
C LEU A 194 -23.44 -12.13 5.84
N ILE A 195 -23.27 -12.72 4.66
CA ILE A 195 -22.76 -14.09 4.53
C ILE A 195 -21.24 -14.01 4.35
N LEU A 196 -20.49 -14.71 5.18
CA LEU A 196 -19.04 -14.81 5.11
C LEU A 196 -18.60 -16.23 4.69
N PRO A 197 -17.45 -16.33 3.97
CA PRO A 197 -16.89 -17.64 3.63
C PRO A 197 -16.36 -18.35 4.88
N ASN A 198 -16.41 -19.66 4.86
CA ASN A 198 -15.92 -20.56 5.89
C ASN A 198 -16.47 -20.19 7.29
N LEU A 199 -15.59 -19.81 8.23
CA LEU A 199 -15.95 -19.33 9.56
C LEU A 199 -15.66 -17.83 9.73
N GLY A 200 -15.21 -17.15 8.66
CA GLY A 200 -14.79 -15.75 8.70
C GLY A 200 -13.55 -15.51 9.59
N LEU A 201 -12.72 -16.53 9.78
CA LEU A 201 -11.52 -16.45 10.62
C LEU A 201 -10.24 -16.17 9.83
N GLU A 202 -10.32 -16.19 8.51
CA GLU A 202 -9.22 -15.74 7.65
C GLU A 202 -8.96 -14.25 7.89
N THR A 203 -7.68 -13.89 7.76
CA THR A 203 -7.24 -12.53 8.08
C THR A 203 -7.01 -11.68 6.84
N VAL A 204 -7.20 -10.37 7.02
CA VAL A 204 -6.78 -9.30 6.11
C VAL A 204 -5.95 -8.28 6.89
N HIS A 205 -4.89 -7.76 6.30
CA HIS A 205 -3.98 -6.86 7.00
C HIS A 205 -3.93 -5.51 6.31
N HIS A 206 -4.69 -4.56 6.82
CA HIS A 206 -4.74 -3.21 6.29
C HIS A 206 -3.58 -2.35 6.80
N VAL A 207 -3.31 -1.28 6.08
CA VAL A 207 -2.39 -0.22 6.47
C VAL A 207 -2.88 1.11 5.91
N HIS A 208 -2.82 2.18 6.71
CA HIS A 208 -3.16 3.50 6.22
C HIS A 208 -2.08 4.00 5.24
N ALA A 209 -2.49 4.67 4.16
CA ALA A 209 -1.57 5.21 3.16
C ALA A 209 -0.55 6.20 3.76
N ASP A 210 -0.92 6.96 4.82
CA ASP A 210 -0.03 7.84 5.55
C ASP A 210 1.06 7.08 6.33
N ASP A 211 0.72 5.92 6.90
CA ASP A 211 1.70 5.06 7.57
C ASP A 211 2.67 4.42 6.58
N VAL A 212 2.18 4.07 5.37
CA VAL A 212 3.08 3.63 4.29
C VAL A 212 4.03 4.75 3.90
N ALA A 213 3.52 5.97 3.73
CA ALA A 213 4.33 7.16 3.44
C ALA A 213 5.37 7.45 4.55
N GLN A 214 4.98 7.28 5.82
CA GLN A 214 5.90 7.37 6.97
C GLN A 214 7.05 6.37 6.82
N ALA A 215 6.75 5.10 6.50
CA ALA A 215 7.77 4.06 6.34
C ALA A 215 8.75 4.39 5.21
N PHE A 216 8.28 4.88 4.06
CA PHE A 216 9.15 5.34 2.97
C PHE A 216 10.07 6.48 3.42
N ALA A 217 9.55 7.49 4.11
CA ALA A 217 10.34 8.62 4.60
C ALA A 217 11.39 8.15 5.64
N LEU A 218 11.01 7.30 6.58
CA LEU A 218 11.92 6.73 7.57
C LEU A 218 13.02 5.87 6.93
N THR A 219 12.71 5.13 5.87
CA THR A 219 13.68 4.33 5.13
C THR A 219 14.78 5.20 4.52
N ILE A 220 14.46 6.40 4.06
CA ILE A 220 15.44 7.35 3.56
C ILE A 220 16.37 7.82 4.70
N VAL A 221 15.80 8.16 5.85
CA VAL A 221 16.56 8.61 7.04
C VAL A 221 17.49 7.50 7.54
N HIS A 222 17.00 6.26 7.57
CA HIS A 222 17.74 5.10 8.05
C HIS A 222 18.43 4.30 6.92
N ARG A 223 18.82 4.98 5.83
CA ARG A 223 19.38 4.37 4.63
C ARG A 223 20.49 3.36 4.90
N SER A 224 21.38 3.64 5.82
CA SER A 224 22.56 2.79 6.11
C SER A 224 22.21 1.38 6.60
N VAL A 225 21.05 1.21 7.23
CA VAL A 225 20.55 -0.09 7.70
C VAL A 225 19.42 -0.64 6.82
N ALA A 226 18.95 0.13 5.85
CA ALA A 226 17.82 -0.23 5.00
C ALA A 226 18.25 -0.79 3.63
N ILE A 227 19.39 -0.36 3.09
CA ILE A 227 19.87 -0.86 1.79
C ILE A 227 20.13 -2.38 1.86
N GLY A 228 19.56 -3.10 0.88
CA GLY A 228 19.67 -4.57 0.80
C GLY A 228 18.63 -5.32 1.64
N GLU A 229 17.70 -4.59 2.27
CA GLU A 229 16.66 -5.13 3.15
C GLU A 229 15.26 -4.96 2.57
N SER A 230 14.34 -5.80 3.07
CA SER A 230 12.90 -5.62 2.89
C SER A 230 12.22 -5.44 4.24
N PHE A 231 11.10 -4.70 4.25
CA PHE A 231 10.36 -4.37 5.47
C PHE A 231 8.86 -4.52 5.25
N HIS A 232 8.18 -5.20 6.16
CA HIS A 232 6.72 -5.17 6.21
C HIS A 232 6.23 -3.80 6.70
N VAL A 233 5.25 -3.27 5.97
CA VAL A 233 4.63 -1.98 6.27
C VAL A 233 3.13 -2.20 6.38
N VAL A 234 2.71 -2.60 7.56
CA VAL A 234 1.32 -2.91 7.90
C VAL A 234 0.95 -2.24 9.22
N SER A 235 -0.33 -2.24 9.58
CA SER A 235 -0.75 -1.83 10.93
C SER A 235 -0.25 -2.84 11.99
N ALA A 236 -0.43 -2.53 13.26
CA ALA A 236 0.08 -3.38 14.35
C ALA A 236 -0.60 -4.77 14.41
N ALA A 237 -1.81 -4.91 13.86
CA ALA A 237 -2.57 -6.16 13.90
C ALA A 237 -3.45 -6.35 12.66
N ALA A 238 -3.53 -7.58 12.18
CA ALA A 238 -4.48 -8.01 11.16
C ALA A 238 -5.90 -8.13 11.72
N LEU A 239 -6.91 -8.15 10.86
CA LEU A 239 -8.32 -8.37 11.21
C LEU A 239 -8.77 -9.73 10.67
N THR A 240 -9.54 -10.47 11.44
CA THR A 240 -10.35 -11.55 10.87
C THR A 240 -11.54 -10.95 10.13
N LEU A 241 -12.05 -11.62 9.09
CA LEU A 241 -13.23 -11.17 8.35
C LEU A 241 -14.42 -10.97 9.30
N ARG A 242 -14.63 -11.93 10.23
CA ARG A 242 -15.69 -11.85 11.23
C ARG A 242 -15.53 -10.64 12.15
N GLY A 243 -14.36 -10.46 12.79
CA GLY A 243 -14.13 -9.35 13.70
C GLY A 243 -14.23 -8.01 12.99
N TYR A 244 -13.84 -7.95 11.73
CA TYR A 244 -13.99 -6.77 10.89
C TYR A 244 -15.48 -6.44 10.62
N ALA A 245 -16.30 -7.44 10.25
CA ALA A 245 -17.74 -7.24 10.06
C ALA A 245 -18.44 -6.79 11.35
N GLU A 246 -18.07 -7.39 12.50
CA GLU A 246 -18.62 -7.03 13.82
C GLU A 246 -18.27 -5.57 14.16
N ALA A 247 -17.01 -5.13 13.94
CA ALA A 247 -16.59 -3.76 14.18
C ALA A 247 -17.32 -2.75 13.27
N VAL A 248 -17.42 -3.03 11.97
CA VAL A 248 -18.15 -2.16 11.02
C VAL A 248 -19.61 -2.01 11.43
N SER A 249 -20.30 -3.11 11.78
CA SER A 249 -21.69 -3.02 12.25
C SER A 249 -21.83 -2.15 13.51
N ALA A 250 -20.87 -2.23 14.43
CA ALA A 250 -20.88 -1.41 15.63
C ALA A 250 -20.74 0.08 15.33
N TRP A 251 -20.01 0.47 14.30
CA TRP A 251 -19.93 1.88 13.85
C TRP A 251 -21.27 2.47 13.45
N PHE A 252 -22.21 1.63 13.00
CA PHE A 252 -23.58 2.04 12.68
C PHE A 252 -24.60 1.77 13.80
N GLY A 253 -24.10 1.53 15.03
CA GLY A 253 -24.95 1.31 16.21
C GLY A 253 -25.63 -0.06 16.25
N GLY A 254 -25.24 -1.00 15.39
CA GLY A 254 -25.83 -2.33 15.25
C GLY A 254 -24.94 -3.45 15.79
N LYS A 255 -25.50 -4.66 15.72
CA LYS A 255 -24.75 -5.92 15.86
C LYS A 255 -24.78 -6.65 14.53
N ALA A 256 -23.64 -7.14 14.10
CA ALA A 256 -23.53 -7.90 12.86
C ALA A 256 -24.43 -9.17 12.93
N LYS A 257 -25.26 -9.35 11.92
CA LYS A 257 -25.97 -10.59 11.65
C LYS A 257 -25.18 -11.37 10.64
N LEU A 258 -24.42 -12.36 11.10
CA LEU A 258 -23.50 -13.12 10.27
C LEU A 258 -23.99 -14.54 10.06
N ARG A 259 -23.93 -14.98 8.81
CA ARG A 259 -24.08 -16.39 8.42
C ARG A 259 -22.80 -16.86 7.78
N PHE A 260 -22.42 -18.09 8.08
CA PHE A 260 -21.19 -18.71 7.61
C PHE A 260 -21.53 -19.86 6.67
N LEU A 261 -20.88 -19.88 5.50
CA LEU A 261 -21.03 -20.95 4.52
C LEU A 261 -19.66 -21.46 4.13
N SER A 262 -19.55 -22.76 3.79
CA SER A 262 -18.34 -23.25 3.15
C SER A 262 -18.00 -22.43 1.91
N TRP A 263 -16.72 -22.40 1.53
CA TRP A 263 -16.30 -21.69 0.32
C TRP A 263 -17.14 -22.04 -0.90
N ASP A 264 -17.38 -23.35 -1.12
CA ASP A 264 -18.13 -23.85 -2.28
C ASP A 264 -19.59 -23.38 -2.31
N GLU A 265 -20.21 -23.17 -1.15
CA GLU A 265 -21.55 -22.62 -1.06
C GLU A 265 -21.53 -21.09 -1.14
N TRP A 266 -20.60 -20.43 -0.44
CA TRP A 266 -20.55 -18.97 -0.36
C TRP A 266 -20.34 -18.34 -1.74
N GLN A 267 -19.45 -18.85 -2.57
CA GLN A 267 -19.16 -18.31 -3.90
C GLN A 267 -20.39 -18.28 -4.84
N LYS A 268 -21.46 -19.01 -4.53
CA LYS A 268 -22.71 -18.98 -5.31
C LYS A 268 -23.58 -17.74 -5.02
N PHE A 269 -23.29 -17.02 -3.95
CA PHE A 269 -24.06 -15.82 -3.51
C PHE A 269 -23.42 -14.51 -3.94
N VAL A 270 -22.26 -14.54 -4.54
CA VAL A 270 -21.52 -13.33 -4.99
C VAL A 270 -21.21 -13.42 -6.48
N SER A 271 -20.77 -12.31 -7.08
CA SER A 271 -20.29 -12.33 -8.46
C SER A 271 -19.02 -13.17 -8.60
N LYS A 272 -18.72 -13.63 -9.81
CA LYS A 272 -17.46 -14.38 -10.06
C LYS A 272 -16.23 -13.52 -9.76
N GLU A 273 -16.31 -12.23 -10.05
CA GLU A 273 -15.26 -11.25 -9.79
C GLU A 273 -15.04 -11.06 -8.29
N ASP A 274 -16.11 -10.91 -7.50
CA ASP A 274 -16.03 -10.80 -6.05
C ASP A 274 -15.50 -12.11 -5.43
N ALA A 275 -15.95 -13.28 -5.94
CA ALA A 275 -15.43 -14.57 -5.49
C ALA A 275 -13.93 -14.73 -5.76
N ALA A 276 -13.46 -14.37 -6.96
CA ALA A 276 -12.05 -14.42 -7.31
C ALA A 276 -11.21 -13.48 -6.43
N ALA A 277 -11.68 -12.25 -6.21
CA ALA A 277 -11.02 -11.30 -5.33
C ALA A 277 -10.97 -11.81 -3.88
N THR A 278 -12.07 -12.35 -3.36
CA THR A 278 -12.09 -12.94 -2.01
C THR A 278 -11.11 -14.11 -1.90
N TRP A 279 -11.09 -15.01 -2.89
CA TRP A 279 -10.16 -16.14 -2.89
C TRP A 279 -8.70 -15.66 -2.76
N ASP A 280 -8.28 -14.70 -3.59
CA ASP A 280 -6.92 -14.18 -3.56
C ASP A 280 -6.56 -13.65 -2.16
N HIS A 281 -7.46 -12.92 -1.50
CA HIS A 281 -7.20 -12.33 -0.19
C HIS A 281 -7.19 -13.37 0.94
N ILE A 282 -8.20 -14.24 1.01
CA ILE A 282 -8.29 -15.24 2.10
C ILE A 282 -7.28 -16.37 1.96
N ALA A 283 -6.86 -16.71 0.74
CA ALA A 283 -5.82 -17.72 0.51
C ALA A 283 -4.44 -17.23 0.96
N HIS A 284 -4.17 -15.92 0.92
CA HIS A 284 -2.96 -15.33 1.52
C HIS A 284 -3.06 -15.28 3.05
N CYS A 285 -4.24 -15.02 3.60
CA CYS A 285 -4.51 -14.92 5.04
C CYS A 285 -3.41 -14.15 5.80
N PRO A 286 -3.09 -12.91 5.41
CA PRO A 286 -1.90 -12.21 5.86
C PRO A 286 -2.01 -11.75 7.33
N ASN A 287 -0.99 -12.05 8.10
CA ASN A 287 -0.74 -11.50 9.44
C ASN A 287 0.78 -11.30 9.59
N CYS A 288 1.26 -10.12 9.24
CA CYS A 288 2.68 -9.82 9.14
C CYS A 288 3.19 -9.08 10.38
N SER A 289 4.42 -9.39 10.78
CA SER A 289 5.15 -8.68 11.83
C SER A 289 5.69 -7.35 11.31
N ILE A 290 5.69 -6.32 12.14
CA ILE A 290 6.36 -5.03 11.89
C ILE A 290 7.61 -4.83 12.74
N GLU A 291 8.04 -5.84 13.48
CA GLU A 291 9.12 -5.69 14.47
C GLU A 291 10.47 -5.33 13.84
N LYS A 292 10.76 -5.80 12.62
CA LYS A 292 11.95 -5.41 11.88
C LYS A 292 11.91 -3.92 11.51
N ALA A 293 10.80 -3.45 10.97
CA ALA A 293 10.60 -2.04 10.63
C ALA A 293 10.63 -1.15 11.88
N ARG A 294 10.03 -1.58 12.99
CA ARG A 294 10.11 -0.87 14.29
C ARG A 294 11.54 -0.72 14.75
N ARG A 295 12.30 -1.81 14.76
CA ARG A 295 13.67 -1.85 15.30
C ARG A 295 14.66 -1.07 14.43
N LEU A 296 14.57 -1.20 13.11
CA LEU A 296 15.59 -0.65 12.21
C LEU A 296 15.21 0.71 11.62
N LEU A 297 13.92 0.95 11.40
CA LEU A 297 13.41 2.19 10.80
C LEU A 297 12.70 3.09 11.81
N GLN A 298 12.46 2.62 13.04
CA GLN A 298 11.63 3.30 14.04
C GLN A 298 10.17 3.50 13.54
N TYR A 299 9.71 2.58 12.69
CA TYR A 299 8.35 2.61 12.14
C TYR A 299 7.30 2.41 13.24
N GLN A 300 6.37 3.34 13.35
CA GLN A 300 5.26 3.30 14.29
C GLN A 300 3.98 3.71 13.54
N PRO A 301 3.17 2.72 13.09
CA PRO A 301 1.91 3.05 12.42
C PRO A 301 1.00 3.82 13.38
N ARG A 302 0.41 4.91 12.89
CA ARG A 302 -0.50 5.77 13.65
C ARG A 302 -1.90 5.19 13.74
N TYR A 303 -2.25 4.37 12.76
CA TYR A 303 -3.58 3.81 12.60
C TYR A 303 -3.56 2.31 12.83
N SER A 304 -4.53 1.81 13.59
CA SER A 304 -4.90 0.39 13.54
C SER A 304 -5.55 0.07 12.19
N SER A 305 -5.68 -1.20 11.86
CA SER A 305 -6.42 -1.63 10.66
C SER A 305 -7.84 -1.06 10.63
N LEU A 306 -8.54 -1.05 11.76
CA LEU A 306 -9.91 -0.54 11.85
C LEU A 306 -9.99 0.97 11.67
N GLU A 307 -9.12 1.75 12.31
CA GLU A 307 -9.07 3.21 12.16
C GLU A 307 -8.78 3.62 10.72
N ALA A 308 -7.86 2.92 10.05
CA ALA A 308 -7.53 3.17 8.65
C ALA A 308 -8.74 2.92 7.72
N VAL A 309 -9.46 1.82 7.95
CA VAL A 309 -10.70 1.51 7.22
C VAL A 309 -11.79 2.52 7.53
N TYR A 310 -11.92 2.92 8.80
CA TYR A 310 -12.92 3.89 9.24
C TYR A 310 -12.76 5.23 8.53
N GLU A 311 -11.53 5.77 8.45
CA GLU A 311 -11.30 7.04 7.73
C GLU A 311 -11.65 6.94 6.25
N SER A 312 -11.33 5.81 5.61
CA SER A 312 -11.74 5.54 4.23
C SER A 312 -13.25 5.51 4.07
N LEU A 313 -13.93 4.72 4.90
CA LEU A 313 -15.38 4.55 4.83
C LEU A 313 -16.13 5.87 5.09
N ARG A 314 -15.69 6.64 6.09
CA ARG A 314 -16.22 7.97 6.36
C ARG A 314 -16.10 8.89 5.16
N TRP A 315 -14.91 8.95 4.55
CA TRP A 315 -14.69 9.75 3.35
C TRP A 315 -15.60 9.33 2.19
N LEU A 316 -15.76 8.01 1.96
CA LEU A 316 -16.62 7.48 0.89
C LEU A 316 -18.10 7.82 1.12
N ILE A 317 -18.57 7.82 2.36
CA ILE A 317 -19.93 8.20 2.73
C ILE A 317 -20.13 9.72 2.54
N GLU A 318 -19.21 10.55 3.02
CA GLU A 318 -19.23 12.00 2.87
C GLU A 318 -19.28 12.42 1.39
N HIS A 319 -18.64 11.65 0.50
CA HIS A 319 -18.60 11.87 -0.94
C HIS A 319 -19.71 11.10 -1.71
N GLN A 320 -20.67 10.51 -0.99
CA GLN A 320 -21.83 9.80 -1.55
C GLN A 320 -21.48 8.60 -2.45
N LEU A 321 -20.31 8.02 -2.29
CA LEU A 321 -19.86 6.82 -2.99
C LEU A 321 -20.38 5.54 -2.33
N ILE A 322 -20.71 5.60 -1.04
CA ILE A 322 -21.41 4.55 -0.28
C ILE A 322 -22.65 5.17 0.33
N LYS A 323 -23.81 4.53 0.11
CA LYS A 323 -25.10 5.02 0.57
C LYS A 323 -25.49 4.34 1.88
N VAL A 324 -25.50 5.10 2.96
CA VAL A 324 -26.03 4.67 4.26
C VAL A 324 -27.27 5.49 4.57
N SER A 325 -28.39 4.80 4.83
CA SER A 325 -29.70 5.43 5.06
C SER A 325 -30.00 5.74 6.52
N THR A 326 -29.02 5.67 7.40
CA THR A 326 -29.16 5.98 8.82
C THR A 326 -28.54 7.33 9.13
N GLY A 327 -29.20 8.09 10.05
CA GLY A 327 -28.79 9.46 10.41
C GLY A 327 -27.30 9.57 10.73
N ASP A 328 -26.83 10.81 10.69
CA ASP A 328 -25.44 11.25 10.73
C ASP A 328 -24.43 10.18 11.21
N PRO A 329 -23.68 9.53 10.29
CA PRO A 329 -22.69 8.50 10.67
C PRO A 329 -21.57 9.07 11.54
N THR A 330 -21.46 10.41 11.66
CA THR A 330 -20.47 11.08 12.49
C THR A 330 -20.95 11.27 13.94
N ALA A 331 -22.25 11.11 14.22
CA ALA A 331 -22.85 11.39 15.52
C ALA A 331 -22.82 10.22 16.52
N GLY A 332 -22.39 9.03 16.10
CA GLY A 332 -22.50 7.80 16.91
C GLY A 332 -21.23 6.97 17.08
N ILE A 333 -20.07 7.41 16.57
CA ILE A 333 -18.88 6.59 16.59
C ILE A 333 -18.03 6.91 17.82
N VAL A 334 -18.09 6.02 18.81
CA VAL A 334 -17.12 5.95 19.91
C VAL A 334 -16.03 4.97 19.45
N LEU A 335 -14.83 5.49 19.14
CA LEU A 335 -13.60 4.72 19.03
C LEU A 335 -13.16 4.21 20.39
#